data_84f69faac72872de8431eaf5a25d4161
#
_entry.id   84f69faac72872de8431eaf5a25d4161
#
_cell.length_a   1.000
_cell.length_b   1.000
_cell.length_c   1.000
_cell.angle_alpha   90.00
_cell.angle_beta   90.00
_cell.angle_gamma   90.00
#
_symmetry.space_group_name_H-M   'P 1'
#
loop_
_entity.id
_entity.type
_entity.pdbx_description
1 polymer ?
#
loop_
_entity_poly.entity_id
_entity_poly.type
_entity_poly.pdbx_seq_one_letter_code
_entity_poly.pdbx_strand_id
1 'polypeptide(L)'
;MNILVVTTFNNKLEEAYAHRFRETYNWPFQLKIYNEDIGMYAEIPELKKFVERNKDRHKFTSYEEKNNDYRTDGVRFCYKVYAYTEAILQASNAYNGIICIDADSVFYKPIDGDWINKHIHRDDCMMTHLGRPSYSECGFLYFNMSHPETKNYARAMREMYDKDLIYKEVEQHDSYIWDVVRKRFEAKGVKNHNIGDNKEGHVQARSVLGPIYDHTKGNRKLSGKSPEARV
;
A
#
# COMPACT_ATOMS: atom_id res chain seq x y z
N MET A 1 8.79 15.93 -11.36
CA MET A 1 7.61 15.03 -11.34
C MET A 1 6.58 15.52 -10.35
N ASN A 2 5.31 15.48 -10.69
CA ASN A 2 4.22 15.75 -9.75
C ASN A 2 3.71 14.42 -9.18
N ILE A 3 3.90 14.19 -7.89
CA ILE A 3 3.62 12.92 -7.21
C ILE A 3 2.55 13.17 -6.13
N LEU A 4 1.58 12.26 -6.03
CA LEU A 4 0.68 12.17 -4.90
C LEU A 4 1.13 11.01 -4.00
N VAL A 5 1.36 11.27 -2.73
CA VAL A 5 1.61 10.23 -1.72
C VAL A 5 0.31 9.94 -0.98
N VAL A 6 -0.01 8.67 -0.82
CA VAL A 6 -1.28 8.22 -0.23
C VAL A 6 -1.02 7.23 0.89
N THR A 7 -1.70 7.44 1.99
CA THR A 7 -1.76 6.49 3.11
C THR A 7 -3.16 6.46 3.72
N THR A 8 -3.42 5.48 4.58
CA THR A 8 -4.68 5.37 5.32
C THR A 8 -4.44 4.84 6.72
N PHE A 9 -5.18 5.35 7.68
CA PHE A 9 -5.23 4.89 9.06
C PHE A 9 -6.44 5.50 9.80
N ASN A 10 -6.83 4.88 10.90
CA ASN A 10 -7.86 5.38 11.81
C ASN A 10 -7.22 6.09 13.02
N ASN A 11 -8.05 6.73 13.86
CA ASN A 11 -7.59 7.47 15.03
C ASN A 11 -6.83 6.58 16.02
N LYS A 12 -7.28 5.32 16.21
CA LYS A 12 -6.58 4.37 17.09
C LYS A 12 -5.17 4.05 16.60
N LEU A 13 -4.99 3.88 15.29
CA LEU A 13 -3.67 3.65 14.69
C LEU A 13 -2.81 4.92 14.71
N GLU A 14 -3.43 6.10 14.57
CA GLU A 14 -2.74 7.38 14.70
C GLU A 14 -2.15 7.56 16.10
N GLU A 15 -2.94 7.33 17.13
CA GLU A 15 -2.48 7.39 18.53
C GLU A 15 -1.38 6.36 18.83
N ALA A 16 -1.52 5.14 18.29
CA ALA A 16 -0.60 4.06 18.59
C ALA A 16 0.78 4.24 17.89
N TYR A 17 0.82 4.68 16.62
CA TYR A 17 2.07 4.74 15.85
C TYR A 17 2.03 5.64 14.60
N ALA A 18 0.88 5.87 13.96
CA ALA A 18 0.84 6.58 12.68
C ALA A 18 1.06 8.11 12.83
N HIS A 19 1.00 8.67 14.04
CA HIS A 19 1.44 10.05 14.33
C HIS A 19 2.88 10.27 13.85
N ARG A 20 3.78 9.27 13.98
CA ARG A 20 5.17 9.37 13.51
C ARG A 20 5.27 9.55 11.99
N PHE A 21 4.33 8.96 11.24
CA PHE A 21 4.25 9.20 9.80
C PHE A 21 4.08 10.70 9.51
N ARG A 22 3.12 11.36 10.18
CA ARG A 22 2.88 12.81 9.99
C ARG A 22 4.06 13.65 10.47
N GLU A 23 4.61 13.33 11.63
CA GLU A 23 5.70 14.09 12.26
C GLU A 23 7.01 14.02 11.47
N THR A 24 7.26 12.90 10.80
CA THR A 24 8.51 12.66 10.07
C THR A 24 8.39 12.85 8.56
N TYR A 25 7.16 12.94 8.00
CA TYR A 25 6.97 13.12 6.57
C TYR A 25 7.64 14.42 6.09
N ASN A 26 8.68 14.27 5.27
CA ASN A 26 9.52 15.37 4.80
C ASN A 26 9.72 15.39 3.28
N TRP A 27 8.93 14.63 2.53
CA TRP A 27 8.99 14.64 1.07
C TRP A 27 8.22 15.85 0.51
N PRO A 28 8.67 16.49 -0.58
CA PRO A 28 8.05 17.69 -1.15
C PRO A 28 6.78 17.38 -1.96
N PHE A 29 6.22 16.20 -1.81
CA PHE A 29 5.05 15.74 -2.55
C PHE A 29 3.77 15.98 -1.76
N GLN A 30 2.67 16.19 -2.48
CA GLN A 30 1.36 16.27 -1.85
C GLN A 30 1.03 14.96 -1.14
N LEU A 31 0.60 15.06 0.12
CA LEU A 31 0.16 13.93 0.93
C LEU A 31 -1.37 13.92 1.04
N LYS A 32 -1.99 12.80 0.69
CA LYS A 32 -3.40 12.51 0.99
C LYS A 32 -3.48 11.38 2.00
N ILE A 33 -4.13 11.66 3.13
CA ILE A 33 -4.43 10.66 4.17
C ILE A 33 -5.93 10.38 4.13
N TYR A 34 -6.30 9.13 3.91
CA TYR A 34 -7.67 8.67 4.09
C TYR A 34 -7.87 8.28 5.56
N ASN A 35 -8.73 9.01 6.27
CA ASN A 35 -9.07 8.66 7.65
C ASN A 35 -10.19 7.61 7.64
N GLU A 36 -9.90 6.41 8.18
CA GLU A 36 -10.80 5.27 8.17
C GLU A 36 -12.05 5.48 9.05
N ASP A 37 -11.97 6.35 10.07
CA ASP A 37 -13.09 6.67 10.97
C ASP A 37 -13.94 7.85 10.45
N ILE A 38 -13.35 8.75 9.65
CA ILE A 38 -13.97 10.03 9.28
C ILE A 38 -14.06 10.17 7.75
N GLY A 39 -15.27 10.13 7.25
CA GLY A 39 -15.56 10.50 5.87
C GLY A 39 -15.23 9.43 4.82
N MET A 40 -14.39 8.44 5.10
CA MET A 40 -13.98 7.46 4.10
C MET A 40 -15.17 6.67 3.52
N TYR A 41 -16.17 6.35 4.33
CA TYR A 41 -17.40 5.70 3.84
C TYR A 41 -18.27 6.62 2.96
N ALA A 42 -18.22 7.93 3.18
CA ALA A 42 -18.91 8.88 2.33
C ALA A 42 -18.14 9.12 1.01
N GLU A 43 -16.81 9.17 1.08
CA GLU A 43 -15.94 9.33 -0.10
C GLU A 43 -15.93 8.04 -0.97
N ILE A 44 -16.00 6.86 -0.34
CA ILE A 44 -15.93 5.55 -1.00
C ILE A 44 -17.09 4.65 -0.53
N PRO A 45 -18.29 4.83 -1.08
CA PRO A 45 -19.47 4.06 -0.65
C PRO A 45 -19.34 2.54 -0.83
N GLU A 46 -18.55 2.09 -1.79
CA GLU A 46 -18.28 0.67 -2.05
C GLU A 46 -17.54 0.01 -0.89
N LEU A 47 -16.63 0.73 -0.24
CA LEU A 47 -15.96 0.27 0.98
C LEU A 47 -16.98 -0.04 2.08
N LYS A 48 -17.94 0.89 2.31
CA LYS A 48 -18.99 0.65 3.31
C LYS A 48 -19.78 -0.62 2.99
N LYS A 49 -20.20 -0.77 1.73
CA LYS A 49 -20.94 -1.96 1.28
C LYS A 49 -20.13 -3.25 1.49
N PHE A 50 -18.82 -3.21 1.19
CA PHE A 50 -17.95 -4.37 1.39
C PHE A 50 -17.83 -4.71 2.88
N VAL A 51 -17.57 -3.75 3.75
CA VAL A 51 -17.43 -3.96 5.20
C VAL A 51 -18.72 -4.49 5.80
N GLU A 52 -19.87 -3.89 5.49
CA GLU A 52 -21.18 -4.32 6.01
C GLU A 52 -21.51 -5.75 5.58
N ARG A 53 -21.27 -6.10 4.31
CA ARG A 53 -21.53 -7.45 3.77
C ARG A 53 -20.62 -8.52 4.35
N ASN A 54 -19.41 -8.15 4.76
CA ASN A 54 -18.37 -9.08 5.19
C ASN A 54 -17.99 -8.95 6.67
N LYS A 55 -18.75 -8.19 7.49
CA LYS A 55 -18.44 -7.93 8.91
C LYS A 55 -18.20 -9.20 9.72
N ASP A 56 -18.96 -10.26 9.47
CA ASP A 56 -18.86 -11.54 10.18
C ASP A 56 -17.62 -12.36 9.78
N ARG A 57 -16.89 -11.93 8.74
CA ARG A 57 -15.62 -12.51 8.31
C ARG A 57 -14.40 -11.79 8.91
N HIS A 58 -14.62 -10.67 9.59
CA HIS A 58 -13.56 -9.96 10.29
C HIS A 58 -13.14 -10.73 11.54
N LYS A 59 -11.86 -11.12 11.59
CA LYS A 59 -11.34 -12.03 12.62
C LYS A 59 -10.54 -11.31 13.70
N PHE A 60 -10.13 -10.07 13.46
CA PHE A 60 -9.29 -9.33 14.37
C PHE A 60 -10.07 -8.26 15.12
N THR A 61 -10.20 -8.46 16.43
CA THR A 61 -10.74 -7.46 17.35
C THR A 61 -9.64 -6.65 18.06
N SER A 62 -8.42 -7.21 18.16
CA SER A 62 -7.25 -6.51 18.72
C SER A 62 -5.94 -7.06 18.18
N TYR A 63 -4.85 -6.26 18.31
CA TYR A 63 -3.47 -6.69 18.01
C TYR A 63 -2.95 -7.82 18.91
N GLU A 64 -3.65 -8.11 20.01
CA GLU A 64 -3.21 -9.03 21.06
C GLU A 64 -3.62 -10.47 20.82
N GLU A 65 -4.54 -10.73 19.89
CA GLU A 65 -4.97 -12.08 19.57
C GLU A 65 -3.93 -12.82 18.75
N LYS A 66 -3.05 -13.54 19.44
CA LYS A 66 -1.90 -14.27 18.87
C LYS A 66 -2.26 -15.41 17.90
N ASN A 67 -3.51 -15.83 17.83
CA ASN A 67 -3.95 -17.03 17.10
C ASN A 67 -4.71 -16.75 15.81
N ASN A 68 -4.89 -15.49 15.42
CA ASN A 68 -5.63 -15.16 14.21
C ASN A 68 -4.72 -15.08 13.00
N ASP A 69 -4.96 -15.95 12.04
CA ASP A 69 -4.27 -15.90 10.75
C ASP A 69 -4.74 -14.69 9.95
N TYR A 70 -3.96 -13.59 10.00
CA TYR A 70 -4.25 -12.35 9.25
C TYR A 70 -4.40 -12.61 7.75
N ARG A 71 -3.84 -13.70 7.23
CA ARG A 71 -3.88 -14.03 5.79
C ARG A 71 -5.28 -14.27 5.28
N THR A 72 -6.22 -14.57 6.14
CA THR A 72 -7.62 -14.83 5.79
C THR A 72 -8.59 -13.73 6.25
N ASP A 73 -8.09 -12.55 6.65
CA ASP A 73 -8.92 -11.41 7.07
C ASP A 73 -8.94 -10.29 6.02
N GLY A 74 -9.75 -10.46 4.97
CA GLY A 74 -9.90 -9.47 3.91
C GLY A 74 -10.52 -8.15 4.38
N VAL A 75 -11.33 -8.16 5.44
CA VAL A 75 -11.97 -6.95 5.98
C VAL A 75 -10.93 -6.03 6.62
N ARG A 76 -9.96 -6.58 7.33
CA ARG A 76 -8.87 -5.81 7.95
C ARG A 76 -8.10 -4.97 6.94
N PHE A 77 -7.86 -5.49 5.75
CA PHE A 77 -7.00 -4.86 4.74
C PHE A 77 -7.76 -4.07 3.67
N CYS A 78 -9.11 -4.15 3.67
CA CYS A 78 -9.91 -3.51 2.62
C CYS A 78 -9.75 -1.99 2.60
N TYR A 79 -9.65 -1.32 3.75
CA TYR A 79 -9.51 0.14 3.85
C TYR A 79 -8.35 0.65 3.02
N LYS A 80 -7.18 0.01 3.15
CA LYS A 80 -5.99 0.34 2.36
C LYS A 80 -6.21 0.16 0.86
N VAL A 81 -6.83 -0.97 0.46
CA VAL A 81 -7.09 -1.24 -0.96
C VAL A 81 -8.06 -0.22 -1.55
N TYR A 82 -9.14 0.09 -0.84
CA TYR A 82 -10.10 1.10 -1.29
C TYR A 82 -9.48 2.49 -1.36
N ALA A 83 -8.68 2.91 -0.36
CA ALA A 83 -7.99 4.19 -0.35
C ALA A 83 -7.04 4.33 -1.55
N TYR A 84 -6.20 3.33 -1.78
CA TYR A 84 -5.20 3.38 -2.85
C TYR A 84 -5.84 3.33 -4.24
N THR A 85 -6.81 2.45 -4.43
CA THR A 85 -7.51 2.38 -5.73
C THR A 85 -8.34 3.64 -5.98
N GLU A 86 -8.96 4.25 -4.96
CA GLU A 86 -9.67 5.51 -5.08
C GLU A 86 -8.73 6.63 -5.52
N ALA A 87 -7.58 6.76 -4.86
CA ALA A 87 -6.59 7.76 -5.22
C ALA A 87 -6.14 7.63 -6.69
N ILE A 88 -5.91 6.39 -7.16
CA ILE A 88 -5.53 6.13 -8.57
C ILE A 88 -6.66 6.48 -9.54
N LEU A 89 -7.90 6.09 -9.23
CA LEU A 89 -9.04 6.27 -10.12
C LEU A 89 -9.44 7.74 -10.23
N GLN A 90 -9.37 8.49 -9.12
CA GLN A 90 -9.77 9.91 -9.05
C GLN A 90 -8.62 10.88 -9.35
N ALA A 91 -7.37 10.38 -9.44
CA ALA A 91 -6.24 11.23 -9.75
C ALA A 91 -6.44 12.00 -11.05
N SER A 92 -6.24 13.32 -10.97
CA SER A 92 -6.19 14.19 -12.15
C SER A 92 -4.98 13.83 -13.03
N ASN A 93 -5.05 14.21 -14.30
CA ASN A 93 -3.92 14.03 -15.22
C ASN A 93 -2.68 14.90 -14.88
N ALA A 94 -2.79 15.72 -13.83
CA ALA A 94 -1.66 16.52 -13.34
C ALA A 94 -0.62 15.68 -12.60
N TYR A 95 -0.96 14.51 -12.07
CA TYR A 95 -0.01 13.63 -11.40
C TYR A 95 0.68 12.70 -12.39
N ASN A 96 2.02 12.65 -12.33
CA ASN A 96 2.83 11.70 -13.07
C ASN A 96 2.87 10.33 -12.37
N GLY A 97 2.75 10.31 -11.05
CA GLY A 97 2.78 9.08 -10.26
C GLY A 97 2.04 9.18 -8.94
N ILE A 98 1.65 8.02 -8.42
CA ILE A 98 1.09 7.87 -7.09
C ILE A 98 1.96 6.91 -6.29
N ILE A 99 2.39 7.33 -5.10
CA ILE A 99 3.06 6.49 -4.12
C ILE A 99 2.03 6.10 -3.04
N CYS A 100 1.81 4.82 -2.89
CA CYS A 100 1.01 4.25 -1.80
C CYS A 100 1.97 3.70 -0.74
N ILE A 101 1.82 4.13 0.51
CA ILE A 101 2.76 3.82 1.59
C ILE A 101 2.03 3.53 2.90
N ASP A 102 2.48 2.53 3.64
CA ASP A 102 1.87 2.13 4.91
C ASP A 102 2.08 3.18 6.01
N ALA A 103 1.07 3.37 6.85
CA ALA A 103 1.06 4.37 7.92
C ALA A 103 2.08 4.11 9.06
N ASP A 104 2.65 2.91 9.14
CA ASP A 104 3.71 2.56 10.07
C ASP A 104 5.12 2.86 9.51
N SER A 105 5.22 3.89 8.66
CA SER A 105 6.47 4.38 8.09
C SER A 105 7.02 5.58 8.86
N VAL A 106 8.35 5.64 9.00
CA VAL A 106 9.10 6.72 9.65
C VAL A 106 10.13 7.26 8.67
N PHE A 107 10.06 8.53 8.30
CA PHE A 107 10.89 9.15 7.26
C PHE A 107 12.17 9.73 7.82
N TYR A 108 13.29 9.48 7.14
CA TYR A 108 14.62 9.95 7.54
C TYR A 108 15.19 10.98 6.57
N LYS A 109 14.99 10.76 5.26
CA LYS A 109 15.58 11.62 4.23
C LYS A 109 14.51 12.07 3.25
N PRO A 110 14.54 13.35 2.84
CA PRO A 110 13.71 13.81 1.75
C PRO A 110 14.19 13.17 0.42
N ILE A 111 13.24 13.02 -0.49
CA ILE A 111 13.47 12.64 -1.88
C ILE A 111 12.72 13.62 -2.78
N ASP A 112 13.18 13.79 -4.00
CA ASP A 112 12.57 14.66 -5.01
C ASP A 112 12.16 13.88 -6.27
N GLY A 113 11.67 14.60 -7.27
CA GLY A 113 11.23 14.01 -8.53
C GLY A 113 12.37 13.35 -9.30
N ASP A 114 13.61 13.86 -9.21
CA ASP A 114 14.76 13.29 -9.89
C ASP A 114 15.18 11.98 -9.24
N TRP A 115 15.11 11.90 -7.91
CA TRP A 115 15.33 10.66 -7.19
C TRP A 115 14.30 9.59 -7.58
N ILE A 116 13.00 9.96 -7.68
CA ILE A 116 11.94 9.05 -8.14
C ILE A 116 12.21 8.57 -9.56
N ASN A 117 12.55 9.47 -10.49
CA ASN A 117 12.89 9.11 -11.87
C ASN A 117 14.06 8.13 -11.95
N LYS A 118 15.09 8.35 -11.15
CA LYS A 118 16.29 7.52 -11.16
C LYS A 118 16.06 6.12 -10.59
N HIS A 119 15.30 6.01 -9.51
CA HIS A 119 15.26 4.77 -8.71
C HIS A 119 13.93 4.02 -8.75
N ILE A 120 12.82 4.71 -9.02
CA ILE A 120 11.46 4.17 -8.87
C ILE A 120 10.74 4.12 -10.21
N HIS A 121 10.62 5.24 -10.90
CA HIS A 121 9.87 5.34 -12.15
C HIS A 121 10.58 4.62 -13.30
N ARG A 122 9.77 3.98 -14.17
CA ARG A 122 10.17 3.48 -15.49
C ARG A 122 9.03 3.75 -16.45
N ASP A 123 9.34 4.36 -17.61
CA ASP A 123 8.31 4.77 -18.58
C ASP A 123 7.46 3.59 -19.10
N ASP A 124 8.10 2.44 -19.28
CA ASP A 124 7.47 1.22 -19.81
C ASP A 124 6.86 0.31 -18.74
N CYS A 125 6.90 0.70 -17.46
CA CYS A 125 6.35 -0.05 -16.35
C CYS A 125 5.09 0.63 -15.78
N MET A 126 4.08 -0.18 -15.49
CA MET A 126 2.84 0.27 -14.87
C MET A 126 3.04 0.62 -13.40
N MET A 127 3.79 -0.19 -12.68
CA MET A 127 4.04 0.01 -11.26
C MET A 127 5.46 -0.40 -10.84
N THR A 128 5.87 0.11 -9.67
CA THR A 128 7.07 -0.36 -8.96
C THR A 128 6.67 -0.99 -7.64
N HIS A 129 7.26 -2.14 -7.33
CA HIS A 129 6.93 -2.93 -6.15
C HIS A 129 8.18 -3.53 -5.50
N LEU A 130 8.02 -4.05 -4.29
CA LEU A 130 9.05 -4.72 -3.50
C LEU A 130 8.84 -6.24 -3.54
N GLY A 131 9.44 -6.91 -4.53
CA GLY A 131 9.28 -8.35 -4.74
C GLY A 131 9.92 -9.20 -3.63
N ARG A 132 9.19 -10.24 -3.21
CA ARG A 132 9.64 -11.33 -2.32
C ARG A 132 9.26 -12.67 -2.94
N PRO A 133 9.82 -13.82 -2.46
CA PRO A 133 9.48 -15.14 -3.00
C PRO A 133 8.00 -15.50 -2.85
N SER A 134 7.38 -15.18 -1.70
CA SER A 134 5.98 -15.51 -1.42
C SER A 134 5.01 -14.56 -2.12
N TYR A 135 5.09 -13.27 -1.80
CA TYR A 135 4.32 -12.17 -2.39
C TYR A 135 5.05 -10.84 -2.13
N SER A 136 4.77 -9.84 -2.96
CA SER A 136 5.41 -8.53 -2.83
C SER A 136 5.05 -7.86 -1.50
N GLU A 137 6.00 -7.09 -0.98
CA GLU A 137 5.76 -6.18 0.13
C GLU A 137 4.97 -4.98 -0.35
N CYS A 138 3.76 -4.74 0.15
CA CYS A 138 2.91 -3.63 -0.26
C CYS A 138 2.94 -2.43 0.69
N GLY A 139 3.89 -2.39 1.63
CA GLY A 139 4.18 -1.18 2.41
C GLY A 139 4.72 -0.02 1.57
N PHE A 140 5.08 -0.27 0.32
CA PHE A 140 5.39 0.71 -0.71
C PHE A 140 4.97 0.18 -2.07
N LEU A 141 4.16 0.96 -2.77
CA LEU A 141 3.81 0.76 -4.18
C LEU A 141 3.91 2.12 -4.89
N TYR A 142 4.47 2.13 -6.08
CA TYR A 142 4.42 3.29 -6.97
C TYR A 142 3.64 2.93 -8.23
N PHE A 143 2.77 3.81 -8.66
CA PHE A 143 1.97 3.68 -9.89
C PHE A 143 2.33 4.78 -10.87
N ASN A 144 2.71 4.40 -12.09
CA ASN A 144 2.94 5.30 -13.20
C ASN A 144 1.60 5.75 -13.79
N MET A 145 1.18 6.99 -13.54
CA MET A 145 -0.12 7.50 -13.98
C MET A 145 -0.21 7.75 -15.48
N SER A 146 0.94 7.79 -16.19
CA SER A 146 0.99 7.89 -17.65
C SER A 146 0.84 6.53 -18.34
N HIS A 147 0.97 5.42 -17.61
CA HIS A 147 0.83 4.08 -18.19
C HIS A 147 -0.65 3.75 -18.41
N PRO A 148 -1.05 3.28 -19.63
CA PRO A 148 -2.45 3.07 -19.99
C PRO A 148 -3.19 2.07 -19.10
N GLU A 149 -2.48 1.09 -18.55
CA GLU A 149 -3.07 0.03 -17.75
C GLU A 149 -3.21 0.39 -16.24
N THR A 150 -2.67 1.50 -15.76
CA THR A 150 -2.68 1.83 -14.32
C THR A 150 -4.10 1.94 -13.76
N LYS A 151 -5.00 2.66 -14.44
CA LYS A 151 -6.39 2.77 -13.99
C LYS A 151 -7.16 1.46 -14.17
N ASN A 152 -6.85 0.66 -15.19
CA ASN A 152 -7.45 -0.66 -15.39
C ASN A 152 -7.04 -1.64 -14.28
N TYR A 153 -5.77 -1.58 -13.87
CA TYR A 153 -5.28 -2.33 -12.73
C TYR A 153 -6.00 -1.96 -11.42
N ALA A 154 -6.16 -0.66 -11.15
CA ALA A 154 -6.89 -0.20 -9.96
C ALA A 154 -8.37 -0.66 -9.98
N ARG A 155 -9.05 -0.64 -11.15
CA ARG A 155 -10.40 -1.19 -11.29
C ARG A 155 -10.44 -2.70 -11.04
N ALA A 156 -9.50 -3.45 -11.60
CA ALA A 156 -9.42 -4.89 -11.40
C ALA A 156 -9.16 -5.24 -9.93
N MET A 157 -8.30 -4.45 -9.26
CA MET A 157 -8.05 -4.61 -7.83
C MET A 157 -9.31 -4.30 -6.99
N ARG A 158 -10.05 -3.23 -7.33
CA ARG A 158 -11.32 -2.87 -6.70
C ARG A 158 -12.36 -3.98 -6.87
N GLU A 159 -12.45 -4.56 -8.08
CA GLU A 159 -13.39 -5.63 -8.41
C GLU A 159 -13.19 -6.88 -7.56
N MET A 160 -11.96 -7.19 -7.16
CA MET A 160 -11.67 -8.32 -6.25
C MET A 160 -12.45 -8.19 -4.94
N TYR A 161 -12.59 -6.97 -4.42
CA TYR A 161 -13.31 -6.68 -3.18
C TYR A 161 -14.81 -6.45 -3.43
N ASP A 162 -15.18 -5.66 -4.42
CA ASP A 162 -16.59 -5.33 -4.72
C ASP A 162 -17.45 -6.57 -5.01
N LYS A 163 -16.85 -7.59 -5.63
CA LYS A 163 -17.50 -8.86 -5.99
C LYS A 163 -17.11 -10.03 -5.07
N ASP A 164 -16.47 -9.76 -3.94
CA ASP A 164 -16.04 -10.79 -2.97
C ASP A 164 -15.12 -11.88 -3.58
N LEU A 165 -14.43 -11.57 -4.69
CA LEU A 165 -13.55 -12.52 -5.38
C LEU A 165 -12.31 -12.86 -4.54
N ILE A 166 -11.91 -12.00 -3.61
CA ILE A 166 -10.81 -12.27 -2.67
C ILE A 166 -11.01 -13.58 -1.90
N TYR A 167 -12.26 -13.96 -1.62
CA TYR A 167 -12.58 -15.17 -0.88
C TYR A 167 -12.50 -16.45 -1.71
N LYS A 168 -12.19 -16.33 -3.01
CA LYS A 168 -11.84 -17.45 -3.90
C LYS A 168 -10.33 -17.66 -3.98
N GLU A 169 -9.55 -16.74 -3.45
CA GLU A 169 -8.09 -16.81 -3.40
C GLU A 169 -7.62 -17.53 -2.13
N VAL A 170 -6.38 -18.03 -2.16
CA VAL A 170 -5.77 -18.78 -1.05
C VAL A 170 -5.59 -17.88 0.19
N GLU A 171 -5.19 -16.63 -0.02
CA GLU A 171 -5.03 -15.63 1.02
C GLU A 171 -5.81 -14.35 0.66
N GLN A 172 -6.33 -13.61 1.66
CA GLN A 172 -7.19 -12.46 1.45
C GLN A 172 -6.56 -11.14 1.90
N HIS A 173 -5.33 -11.15 2.40
CA HIS A 173 -4.64 -9.91 2.77
C HIS A 173 -4.16 -9.14 1.52
N ASP A 174 -3.99 -7.87 1.68
CA ASP A 174 -3.69 -6.92 0.60
C ASP A 174 -2.46 -7.29 -0.24
N SER A 175 -1.33 -7.62 0.38
CA SER A 175 -0.08 -7.96 -0.35
C SER A 175 -0.26 -9.13 -1.31
N TYR A 176 -1.00 -10.16 -0.90
CA TYR A 176 -1.29 -11.30 -1.75
C TYR A 176 -2.21 -10.94 -2.91
N ILE A 177 -3.30 -10.21 -2.62
CA ILE A 177 -4.28 -9.82 -3.66
C ILE A 177 -3.66 -8.85 -4.68
N TRP A 178 -2.81 -7.88 -4.23
CA TRP A 178 -2.07 -7.01 -5.16
C TRP A 178 -1.24 -7.85 -6.14
N ASP A 179 -0.56 -8.88 -5.68
CA ASP A 179 0.24 -9.76 -6.53
C ASP A 179 -0.60 -10.65 -7.46
N VAL A 180 -1.74 -11.16 -6.99
CA VAL A 180 -2.67 -11.93 -7.83
C VAL A 180 -3.11 -11.08 -9.03
N VAL A 181 -3.54 -9.84 -8.79
CA VAL A 181 -3.96 -8.95 -9.88
C VAL A 181 -2.75 -8.54 -10.74
N ARG A 182 -1.60 -8.19 -10.15
CA ARG A 182 -0.37 -7.84 -10.89
C ARG A 182 0.04 -8.94 -11.86
N LYS A 183 0.10 -10.19 -11.42
CA LYS A 183 0.46 -11.34 -12.27
C LYS A 183 -0.52 -11.56 -13.43
N ARG A 184 -1.81 -11.24 -13.24
CA ARG A 184 -2.80 -11.28 -14.35
C ARG A 184 -2.49 -10.24 -15.43
N PHE A 185 -1.98 -9.06 -15.06
CA PHE A 185 -1.56 -8.03 -16.03
C PHE A 185 -0.22 -8.40 -16.67
N GLU A 186 0.73 -8.93 -15.91
CA GLU A 186 2.01 -9.42 -16.44
C GLU A 186 1.83 -10.53 -17.48
N ALA A 187 0.88 -11.45 -17.25
CA ALA A 187 0.52 -12.48 -18.22
C ALA A 187 -0.04 -11.92 -19.56
N LYS A 188 -0.48 -10.66 -19.54
CA LYS A 188 -0.92 -9.92 -20.75
C LYS A 188 0.20 -9.03 -21.32
N GLY A 189 1.43 -9.14 -20.83
CA GLY A 189 2.57 -8.39 -21.32
C GLY A 189 2.81 -7.04 -20.62
N VAL A 190 2.05 -6.69 -19.57
CA VAL A 190 2.29 -5.45 -18.80
C VAL A 190 3.56 -5.61 -17.97
N LYS A 191 4.46 -4.66 -18.08
CA LYS A 191 5.72 -4.66 -17.33
C LYS A 191 5.57 -3.96 -15.99
N ASN A 192 6.31 -4.45 -15.00
CA ASN A 192 6.43 -3.86 -13.68
C ASN A 192 7.90 -3.80 -13.24
N HIS A 193 8.26 -2.81 -12.43
CA HIS A 193 9.60 -2.62 -11.91
C HIS A 193 9.71 -3.20 -10.51
N ASN A 194 10.52 -4.22 -10.34
CA ASN A 194 10.80 -4.80 -9.02
C ASN A 194 12.07 -4.18 -8.44
N ILE A 195 11.94 -3.48 -7.32
CA ILE A 195 13.06 -2.92 -6.54
C ILE A 195 13.37 -3.74 -5.28
N GLY A 196 12.66 -4.85 -5.08
CA GLY A 196 12.99 -5.83 -4.04
C GLY A 196 14.13 -6.76 -4.47
N ASP A 197 14.71 -7.44 -3.49
CA ASP A 197 15.82 -8.38 -3.70
C ASP A 197 15.36 -9.84 -3.85
N ASN A 198 14.05 -10.07 -3.92
CA ASN A 198 13.42 -11.39 -3.98
C ASN A 198 13.84 -12.33 -2.84
N LYS A 199 14.12 -11.77 -1.65
CA LYS A 199 14.41 -12.53 -0.43
C LYS A 199 13.33 -12.28 0.61
N GLU A 200 13.07 -13.27 1.45
CA GLU A 200 12.15 -13.10 2.58
C GLU A 200 12.65 -12.08 3.60
N GLY A 201 11.77 -11.67 4.51
CA GLY A 201 12.06 -10.71 5.58
C GLY A 201 11.81 -9.26 5.18
N HIS A 202 12.63 -8.36 5.68
CA HIS A 202 12.43 -6.91 5.54
C HIS A 202 13.02 -6.35 4.24
N VAL A 203 12.35 -6.63 3.11
CA VAL A 203 12.83 -6.25 1.77
C VAL A 203 12.95 -4.73 1.59
N GLN A 204 12.05 -3.94 2.19
CA GLN A 204 12.09 -2.48 2.10
C GLN A 204 13.43 -1.94 2.64
N ALA A 205 13.88 -2.41 3.83
CA ALA A 205 15.14 -1.98 4.41
C ALA A 205 16.37 -2.33 3.55
N ARG A 206 16.32 -3.39 2.75
CA ARG A 206 17.40 -3.79 1.85
C ARG A 206 17.35 -3.16 0.47
N SER A 207 16.21 -2.57 0.11
CA SER A 207 16.01 -1.87 -1.16
C SER A 207 16.65 -0.47 -1.17
N VAL A 208 16.48 0.25 -2.29
CA VAL A 208 16.86 1.67 -2.42
C VAL A 208 16.10 2.58 -1.46
N LEU A 209 14.99 2.12 -0.90
CA LEU A 209 14.17 2.87 0.05
C LEU A 209 14.71 2.79 1.50
N GLY A 210 15.50 1.79 1.84
CA GLY A 210 15.98 1.57 3.21
C GLY A 210 16.71 2.77 3.85
N PRO A 211 17.55 3.53 3.11
CA PRO A 211 18.17 4.75 3.62
C PRO A 211 17.21 5.96 3.70
N ILE A 212 16.01 5.86 3.15
CA ILE A 212 15.07 6.98 2.99
C ILE A 212 14.02 6.97 4.10
N TYR A 213 13.43 5.83 4.38
CA TYR A 213 12.46 5.65 5.46
C TYR A 213 12.50 4.22 6.00
N ASP A 214 11.93 4.01 7.18
CA ASP A 214 11.73 2.69 7.79
C ASP A 214 10.25 2.31 7.77
N HIS A 215 9.94 1.06 7.46
CA HIS A 215 8.63 0.47 7.58
C HIS A 215 8.59 -0.42 8.83
N THR A 216 8.06 0.11 9.93
CA THR A 216 8.08 -0.51 11.27
C THR A 216 7.02 -1.59 11.42
N LYS A 217 7.25 -2.78 10.90
CA LYS A 217 6.30 -3.90 10.94
C LYS A 217 6.15 -4.55 12.32
N GLY A 218 4.95 -5.08 12.58
CA GLY A 218 4.67 -5.87 13.79
C GLY A 218 4.96 -5.08 15.08
N ASN A 219 5.64 -5.68 16.04
CA ASN A 219 5.95 -5.05 17.33
C ASN A 219 6.89 -3.83 17.20
N ARG A 220 7.60 -3.66 16.09
CA ARG A 220 8.47 -2.51 15.81
C ARG A 220 7.68 -1.20 15.71
N LYS A 221 6.39 -1.27 15.40
CA LYS A 221 5.46 -0.12 15.39
C LYS A 221 5.48 0.64 16.73
N LEU A 222 5.59 -0.08 17.83
CA LEU A 222 5.62 0.55 19.16
C LEU A 222 6.95 1.27 19.43
N SER A 223 8.09 0.70 19.00
CA SER A 223 9.41 1.32 19.15
C SER A 223 9.69 2.42 18.12
N GLY A 224 8.97 2.44 16.99
CA GLY A 224 9.17 3.40 15.91
C GLY A 224 10.47 3.21 15.13
N LYS A 225 11.16 2.07 15.29
CA LYS A 225 12.39 1.75 14.59
C LYS A 225 12.54 0.24 14.37
N SER A 226 12.95 -0.14 13.16
CA SER A 226 13.32 -1.52 12.85
C SER A 226 14.80 -1.77 13.14
N PRO A 227 15.20 -2.99 13.58
CA PRO A 227 16.60 -3.35 13.72
C PRO A 227 17.38 -3.25 12.41
N GLU A 228 16.71 -3.42 11.27
CA GLU A 228 17.29 -3.35 9.93
C GLU A 228 17.33 -1.93 9.36
N ALA A 229 16.84 -0.91 10.07
CA ALA A 229 16.84 0.48 9.61
C ALA A 229 18.27 0.96 9.32
N ARG A 230 18.48 1.56 8.13
CA ARG A 230 19.79 2.02 7.64
C ARG A 230 19.99 3.52 7.89
N VAL A 231 19.88 3.94 9.14
CA VAL A 231 20.01 5.34 9.59
C VAL A 231 21.26 5.50 10.40
#